data_aec8c89108b5b8243f97d351e92d4ca9
#
_entry.id   aec8c89108b5b8243f97d351e92d4ca9
#
_cell.length_a   1.000
_cell.length_b   1.000
_cell.length_c   1.000
_cell.angle_alpha   90.00
_cell.angle_beta   90.00
_cell.angle_gamma   90.00
#
_symmetry.space_group_name_H-M   'P 1'
#
loop_
_entity.id
_entity.type
_entity.pdbx_description
1 polymer ?
#
loop_
_entity_poly.entity_id
_entity_poly.type
_entity_poly.pdbx_seq_one_letter_code
_entity_poly.pdbx_strand_id
1 'polypeptide(L)'
;EILEDCGEKLDAIVAGAGTGGTLMGLSTYLRQTIPSLYVMAVEPYDSPLMSKGISGPHGLQGIGANFIPSIIDPKVFNEIFTVKDEEAYEAARYLSTRKGILAGITSGAALHAAMHLARRPEWANKRIVVILPDTGERYISTDLFR
;
A
#
# COMPACT_ATOMS: atom_id res chain seq x y z
N GLU A 1 -17.19 4.41 6.15
CA GLU A 1 -17.05 3.42 5.07
C GLU A 1 -16.26 2.20 5.56
N ILE A 2 -14.93 2.19 5.71
CA ILE A 2 -14.17 0.98 6.14
C ILE A 2 -14.70 0.39 7.45
N LEU A 3 -15.00 1.19 8.47
CA LEU A 3 -15.57 0.71 9.73
C LEU A 3 -17.01 0.20 9.57
N GLU A 4 -17.79 0.79 8.68
CA GLU A 4 -19.15 0.33 8.36
C GLU A 4 -19.12 -1.04 7.68
N ASP A 5 -18.17 -1.25 6.77
CA ASP A 5 -18.04 -2.48 6.00
C ASP A 5 -17.35 -3.61 6.77
N CYS A 6 -16.34 -3.29 7.56
CA CYS A 6 -15.49 -4.26 8.26
C CYS A 6 -15.81 -4.41 9.74
N GLY A 7 -16.41 -3.38 10.37
CA GLY A 7 -16.57 -3.31 11.81
C GLY A 7 -15.22 -3.36 12.54
N GLU A 8 -15.25 -3.78 13.80
CA GLU A 8 -14.05 -3.95 14.63
C GLU A 8 -13.22 -5.21 14.27
N LYS A 9 -13.65 -5.97 13.26
CA LYS A 9 -12.96 -7.20 12.82
C LYS A 9 -11.84 -6.92 11.81
N LEU A 10 -11.43 -5.68 11.63
CA LEU A 10 -10.31 -5.30 10.79
C LEU A 10 -9.00 -5.50 11.55
N ASP A 11 -8.09 -6.30 10.99
CA ASP A 11 -6.79 -6.59 11.60
C ASP A 11 -5.67 -5.70 11.04
N ALA A 12 -5.70 -5.39 9.73
CA ALA A 12 -4.67 -4.56 9.11
C ALA A 12 -5.20 -3.66 7.99
N ILE A 13 -4.50 -2.54 7.78
CA ILE A 13 -4.57 -1.74 6.57
C ILE A 13 -3.21 -1.70 5.88
N VAL A 14 -3.22 -1.73 4.54
CA VAL A 14 -2.04 -1.61 3.69
C VAL A 14 -2.28 -0.51 2.66
N ALA A 15 -1.38 0.44 2.57
CA ALA A 15 -1.46 1.53 1.61
C ALA A 15 -0.09 2.06 1.21
N GLY A 16 0.00 2.61 -0.01
CA GLY A 16 1.19 3.30 -0.49
C GLY A 16 1.44 4.62 0.25
N ALA A 17 2.70 4.92 0.50
CA ALA A 17 3.13 6.16 1.12
C ALA A 17 3.50 7.21 0.06
N GLY A 18 2.52 8.02 -0.33
CA GLY A 18 2.72 9.21 -1.15
C GLY A 18 2.86 10.46 -0.28
N THR A 19 1.85 11.33 -0.29
CA THR A 19 1.81 12.53 0.58
C THR A 19 1.56 12.21 2.05
N GLY A 20 1.17 10.97 2.37
CA GLY A 20 0.91 10.51 3.73
C GLY A 20 -0.53 10.71 4.21
N GLY A 21 -1.34 11.49 3.51
CA GLY A 21 -2.71 11.80 3.94
C GLY A 21 -3.57 10.57 4.17
N THR A 22 -3.56 9.63 3.24
CA THR A 22 -4.32 8.37 3.36
C THR A 22 -3.86 7.53 4.56
N LEU A 23 -2.57 7.24 4.65
CA LEU A 23 -2.02 6.42 5.74
C LEU A 23 -2.23 7.05 7.10
N MET A 24 -1.88 8.34 7.25
CA MET A 24 -2.02 9.04 8.52
C MET A 24 -3.47 9.23 8.92
N GLY A 25 -4.34 9.60 7.98
CA GLY A 25 -5.77 9.76 8.22
C GLY A 25 -6.44 8.47 8.64
N LEU A 26 -6.21 7.39 7.89
CA LEU A 26 -6.79 6.07 8.19
C LEU A 26 -6.26 5.52 9.52
N SER A 27 -4.95 5.55 9.75
CA SER A 27 -4.35 5.01 10.97
C SER A 27 -4.83 5.76 12.22
N THR A 28 -4.86 7.08 12.16
CA THR A 28 -5.32 7.91 13.29
C THR A 28 -6.80 7.68 13.58
N TYR A 29 -7.64 7.68 12.56
CA TYR A 29 -9.08 7.51 12.72
C TYR A 29 -9.46 6.09 13.16
N LEU A 30 -8.95 5.07 12.47
CA LEU A 30 -9.33 3.68 12.74
C LEU A 30 -8.82 3.19 14.10
N ARG A 31 -7.66 3.65 14.56
CA ARG A 31 -7.13 3.29 15.88
C ARG A 31 -7.91 3.88 17.07
N GLN A 32 -8.77 4.85 16.85
CA GLN A 32 -9.71 5.30 17.89
C GLN A 32 -10.69 4.18 18.28
N THR A 33 -11.08 3.34 17.30
CA THR A 33 -11.99 2.21 17.50
C THR A 33 -11.25 0.88 17.60
N ILE A 34 -10.16 0.72 16.86
CA ILE A 34 -9.34 -0.50 16.80
C ILE A 34 -7.89 -0.17 17.18
N PRO A 35 -7.58 -0.02 18.48
CA PRO A 35 -6.23 0.37 18.93
C PRO A 35 -5.11 -0.59 18.46
N SER A 36 -5.44 -1.87 18.26
CA SER A 36 -4.53 -2.92 17.81
C SER A 36 -4.34 -3.00 16.29
N LEU A 37 -4.95 -2.07 15.52
CA LEU A 37 -4.88 -2.09 14.07
C LEU A 37 -3.42 -2.07 13.57
N TYR A 38 -3.07 -3.08 12.76
CA TYR A 38 -1.78 -3.13 12.11
C TYR A 38 -1.77 -2.24 10.87
N VAL A 39 -0.79 -1.36 10.78
CA VAL A 39 -0.65 -0.42 9.67
C VAL A 39 0.65 -0.72 8.93
N MET A 40 0.52 -1.13 7.66
CA MET A 40 1.66 -1.35 6.76
C MET A 40 1.69 -0.23 5.72
N ALA A 41 2.77 0.55 5.75
CA ALA A 41 3.10 1.52 4.71
C ALA A 41 3.91 0.85 3.60
N VAL A 42 3.66 1.25 2.35
CA VAL A 42 4.39 0.73 1.19
C VAL A 42 5.21 1.82 0.55
N GLU A 43 6.49 1.57 0.33
CA GLU A 43 7.41 2.45 -0.38
C GLU A 43 8.19 1.71 -1.48
N PRO A 44 8.76 2.41 -2.48
CA PRO A 44 9.55 1.79 -3.52
C PRO A 44 10.83 1.15 -2.97
N TYR A 45 11.18 -0.04 -3.48
CA TYR A 45 12.43 -0.73 -3.12
C TYR A 45 13.68 0.10 -3.47
N ASP A 46 13.66 0.79 -4.61
CA ASP A 46 14.78 1.61 -5.10
C ASP A 46 14.81 3.02 -4.48
N SER A 47 13.77 3.40 -3.74
CA SER A 47 13.69 4.67 -2.99
C SER A 47 13.12 4.46 -1.57
N PRO A 48 13.80 3.66 -0.72
CA PRO A 48 13.32 3.32 0.62
C PRO A 48 13.65 4.43 1.63
N LEU A 49 13.09 5.61 1.39
CA LEU A 49 13.44 6.81 2.14
C LEU A 49 12.97 6.75 3.60
N MET A 50 11.76 6.24 3.84
CA MET A 50 11.21 6.14 5.20
C MET A 50 11.90 5.06 6.03
N SER A 51 12.21 3.91 5.42
CA SER A 51 12.80 2.77 6.14
C SER A 51 14.32 2.83 6.21
N LYS A 52 15.01 3.40 5.20
CA LYS A 52 16.47 3.36 5.08
C LYS A 52 17.15 4.73 4.88
N GLY A 53 16.37 5.80 4.73
CA GLY A 53 16.92 7.15 4.50
C GLY A 53 17.56 7.34 3.11
N ILE A 54 17.24 6.47 2.14
CA ILE A 54 17.82 6.48 0.79
C ILE A 54 16.74 6.82 -0.20
N SER A 55 16.98 7.81 -1.08
CA SER A 55 16.11 8.11 -2.21
C SER A 55 16.79 7.75 -3.52
N GLY A 56 16.00 7.28 -4.50
CA GLY A 56 16.47 6.91 -5.82
C GLY A 56 15.36 6.95 -6.87
N PRO A 57 15.71 6.79 -8.16
CA PRO A 57 14.71 6.71 -9.21
C PRO A 57 13.93 5.38 -9.14
N HIS A 58 12.63 5.43 -9.40
CA HIS A 58 11.74 4.26 -9.41
C HIS A 58 10.54 4.51 -10.34
N GLY A 59 9.85 3.44 -10.76
CA GLY A 59 8.68 3.49 -11.63
C GLY A 59 7.33 3.55 -10.93
N LEU A 60 7.29 3.52 -9.59
CA LEU A 60 6.04 3.53 -8.81
C LEU A 60 5.49 4.96 -8.68
N GLN A 61 4.84 5.44 -9.74
CA GLN A 61 4.25 6.78 -9.76
C GLN A 61 3.15 6.92 -8.69
N GLY A 62 3.21 8.00 -7.92
CA GLY A 62 2.23 8.32 -6.87
C GLY A 62 2.68 7.99 -5.45
N ILE A 63 3.77 7.24 -5.27
CA ILE A 63 4.43 6.99 -3.97
C ILE A 63 5.93 7.26 -4.09
N GLY A 64 6.64 7.25 -2.96
CA GLY A 64 8.09 7.40 -2.95
C GLY A 64 8.58 8.80 -3.33
N ALA A 65 8.00 9.84 -2.77
CA ALA A 65 8.53 11.20 -2.90
C ALA A 65 9.98 11.27 -2.41
N ASN A 66 10.79 12.16 -3.01
CA ASN A 66 12.19 12.36 -2.62
C ASN A 66 12.36 13.08 -1.26
N PHE A 67 11.29 13.17 -0.50
CA PHE A 67 11.27 13.73 0.87
C PHE A 67 10.18 13.02 1.67
N ILE A 68 10.32 13.04 2.99
CA ILE A 68 9.26 12.57 3.90
C ILE A 68 8.35 13.75 4.19
N PRO A 69 7.08 13.70 3.77
CA PRO A 69 6.11 14.74 4.09
C PRO A 69 6.00 14.95 5.61
N SER A 70 5.89 16.20 6.04
CA SER A 70 5.84 16.55 7.47
C SER A 70 4.66 15.95 8.24
N ILE A 71 3.60 15.56 7.53
CA ILE A 71 2.44 14.87 8.11
C ILE A 71 2.76 13.41 8.48
N ILE A 72 3.75 12.79 7.84
CA ILE A 72 4.11 11.39 8.09
C ILE A 72 4.92 11.28 9.38
N ASP A 73 4.41 10.53 10.35
CA ASP A 73 5.18 10.01 11.46
C ASP A 73 5.43 8.50 11.22
N PRO A 74 6.65 8.09 10.85
CA PRO A 74 6.96 6.68 10.58
C PRO A 74 6.72 5.76 11.78
N LYS A 75 6.70 6.29 12.99
CA LYS A 75 6.41 5.52 14.23
C LYS A 75 4.96 5.04 14.32
N VAL A 76 4.07 5.63 13.53
CA VAL A 76 2.66 5.20 13.45
C VAL A 76 2.53 3.85 12.72
N PHE A 77 3.48 3.52 11.85
CA PHE A 77 3.44 2.28 11.07
C PHE A 77 4.04 1.11 11.85
N ASN A 78 3.36 -0.04 11.80
CA ASN A 78 3.89 -1.28 12.34
C ASN A 78 4.99 -1.85 11.43
N GLU A 79 4.86 -1.59 10.12
CA GLU A 79 5.83 -2.03 9.12
C GLU A 79 5.87 -1.04 7.95
N ILE A 80 7.07 -0.85 7.40
CA ILE A 80 7.28 -0.19 6.10
C ILE A 80 7.81 -1.25 5.16
N PHE A 81 7.01 -1.62 4.16
CA PHE A 81 7.31 -2.67 3.21
C PHE A 81 7.78 -2.08 1.88
N THR A 82 8.90 -2.55 1.37
CA THR A 82 9.44 -2.10 0.08
C THR A 82 9.00 -3.01 -1.05
N VAL A 83 8.58 -2.42 -2.19
CA VAL A 83 8.10 -3.14 -3.37
C VAL A 83 8.91 -2.71 -4.59
N LYS A 84 9.33 -3.68 -5.41
CA LYS A 84 9.98 -3.44 -6.70
C LYS A 84 8.95 -3.11 -7.78
N ASP A 85 9.39 -2.41 -8.83
CA ASP A 85 8.52 -2.02 -9.93
C ASP A 85 7.84 -3.24 -10.58
N GLU A 86 8.60 -4.32 -10.84
CA GLU A 86 8.08 -5.54 -11.46
C GLU A 86 7.01 -6.23 -10.59
N GLU A 87 7.22 -6.27 -9.27
CA GLU A 87 6.28 -6.86 -8.31
C GLU A 87 4.94 -6.08 -8.28
N ALA A 88 5.03 -4.75 -8.35
CA ALA A 88 3.84 -3.90 -8.44
C ALA A 88 3.09 -4.11 -9.77
N TYR A 89 3.82 -4.22 -10.89
CA TYR A 89 3.22 -4.46 -12.20
C TYR A 89 2.54 -5.82 -12.27
N GLU A 90 3.18 -6.87 -11.78
CA GLU A 90 2.57 -8.21 -11.71
C GLU A 90 1.29 -8.22 -10.89
N ALA A 91 1.29 -7.57 -9.73
CA ALA A 91 0.11 -7.51 -8.89
C ALA A 91 -1.02 -6.69 -9.52
N ALA A 92 -0.72 -5.58 -10.21
CA ALA A 92 -1.72 -4.81 -10.95
C ALA A 92 -2.31 -5.60 -12.13
N ARG A 93 -1.48 -6.33 -12.88
CA ARG A 93 -1.94 -7.24 -13.95
C ARG A 93 -2.80 -8.38 -13.38
N TYR A 94 -2.45 -8.92 -12.23
CA TYR A 94 -3.26 -9.92 -11.55
C TYR A 94 -4.65 -9.39 -11.20
N LEU A 95 -4.76 -8.16 -10.69
CA LEU A 95 -6.06 -7.52 -10.43
C LEU A 95 -6.91 -7.43 -11.69
N SER A 96 -6.34 -6.92 -12.78
CA SER A 96 -7.09 -6.73 -14.03
C SER A 96 -7.48 -8.05 -14.69
N THR A 97 -6.54 -9.01 -14.79
CA THR A 97 -6.78 -10.26 -15.55
C THR A 97 -7.53 -11.34 -14.76
N ARG A 98 -7.36 -11.38 -13.43
CA ARG A 98 -7.92 -12.44 -12.58
C ARG A 98 -9.09 -11.98 -11.72
N LYS A 99 -9.20 -10.69 -11.46
CA LYS A 99 -10.23 -10.11 -10.59
C LYS A 99 -11.15 -9.13 -11.31
N GLY A 100 -10.84 -8.74 -12.54
CA GLY A 100 -11.62 -7.77 -13.29
C GLY A 100 -11.53 -6.34 -12.75
N ILE A 101 -10.50 -6.04 -11.95
CA ILE A 101 -10.29 -4.71 -11.35
C ILE A 101 -9.15 -4.04 -12.10
N LEU A 102 -9.47 -3.06 -12.92
CA LEU A 102 -8.46 -2.27 -13.67
C LEU A 102 -7.79 -1.25 -12.74
N ALA A 103 -6.82 -1.71 -11.99
CA ALA A 103 -6.05 -0.90 -11.04
C ALA A 103 -4.70 -0.47 -11.61
N GLY A 104 -4.14 0.60 -11.06
CA GLY A 104 -2.85 1.13 -11.49
C GLY A 104 -1.65 0.55 -10.73
N ILE A 105 -0.48 1.14 -10.98
CA ILE A 105 0.81 0.66 -10.48
C ILE A 105 0.88 0.75 -8.94
N THR A 106 0.44 1.86 -8.37
CA THR A 106 0.45 2.06 -6.91
C THR A 106 -0.50 1.10 -6.20
N SER A 107 -1.66 0.80 -6.81
CA SER A 107 -2.58 -0.23 -6.34
C SER A 107 -1.93 -1.61 -6.38
N GLY A 108 -1.18 -1.92 -7.43
CA GLY A 108 -0.40 -3.15 -7.53
C GLY A 108 0.64 -3.28 -6.42
N ALA A 109 1.38 -2.19 -6.13
CA ALA A 109 2.34 -2.17 -5.04
C ALA A 109 1.69 -2.46 -3.68
N ALA A 110 0.56 -1.80 -3.39
CA ALA A 110 -0.18 -2.03 -2.14
C ALA A 110 -0.71 -3.47 -2.06
N LEU A 111 -1.25 -4.01 -3.15
CA LEU A 111 -1.71 -5.40 -3.20
C LEU A 111 -0.57 -6.40 -2.99
N HIS A 112 0.59 -6.20 -3.64
CA HIS A 112 1.75 -7.07 -3.47
C HIS A 112 2.16 -7.16 -2.00
N ALA A 113 2.28 -6.02 -1.32
CA ALA A 113 2.60 -5.96 0.11
C ALA A 113 1.55 -6.68 0.97
N ALA A 114 0.27 -6.48 0.69
CA ALA A 114 -0.81 -7.15 1.42
C ALA A 114 -0.82 -8.67 1.20
N MET A 115 -0.56 -9.13 -0.02
CA MET A 115 -0.43 -10.56 -0.32
C MET A 115 0.76 -11.17 0.42
N HIS A 116 1.87 -10.44 0.53
CA HIS A 116 3.02 -10.88 1.31
C HIS A 116 2.68 -10.98 2.80
N LEU A 117 1.97 -10.00 3.37
CA LEU A 117 1.49 -10.02 4.74
C LEU A 117 0.55 -11.22 4.98
N ALA A 118 -0.43 -11.43 4.09
CA ALA A 118 -1.43 -12.49 4.22
C ALA A 118 -0.86 -13.92 4.16
N ARG A 119 0.33 -14.09 3.56
CA ARG A 119 1.01 -15.40 3.49
C ARG A 119 1.74 -15.79 4.78
N ARG A 120 1.92 -14.86 5.71
CA ARG A 120 2.56 -15.14 6.99
C ARG A 120 1.62 -15.99 7.85
N PRO A 121 2.10 -17.06 8.52
CA PRO A 121 1.25 -17.95 9.29
C PRO A 121 0.40 -17.26 10.36
N GLU A 122 0.95 -16.23 11.03
CA GLU A 122 0.28 -15.45 12.06
C GLU A 122 -0.87 -14.58 11.52
N TRP A 123 -0.95 -14.42 10.18
CA TRP A 123 -2.01 -13.68 9.49
C TRP A 123 -3.11 -14.57 8.92
N ALA A 124 -3.07 -15.87 9.19
CA ALA A 124 -4.15 -16.77 8.81
C ALA A 124 -5.48 -16.35 9.44
N ASN A 125 -6.54 -16.28 8.62
CA ASN A 125 -7.88 -15.84 9.02
C ASN A 125 -7.99 -14.37 9.48
N LYS A 126 -6.97 -13.56 9.21
CA LYS A 126 -6.98 -12.12 9.49
C LYS A 126 -7.60 -11.33 8.34
N ARG A 127 -8.27 -10.23 8.68
CA ARG A 127 -8.87 -9.33 7.70
C ARG A 127 -7.93 -8.18 7.39
N ILE A 128 -7.51 -8.09 6.13
CA ILE A 128 -6.59 -7.06 5.63
C ILE A 128 -7.34 -6.21 4.61
N VAL A 129 -7.39 -4.90 4.82
CA VAL A 129 -7.89 -3.93 3.85
C VAL A 129 -6.72 -3.32 3.10
N VAL A 130 -6.82 -3.29 1.77
CA VAL A 130 -5.82 -2.72 0.87
C VAL A 130 -6.42 -1.50 0.18
N ILE A 131 -5.71 -0.39 0.21
CA ILE A 131 -6.12 0.81 -0.51
C ILE A 131 -5.59 0.75 -1.93
N LEU A 132 -6.50 0.77 -2.91
CA LEU A 132 -6.19 0.80 -4.35
C LEU A 132 -6.45 2.23 -4.87
N PRO A 133 -5.44 3.13 -4.87
CA PRO A 133 -5.68 4.56 -5.05
C PRO A 133 -5.75 5.02 -6.51
N ASP A 134 -5.33 4.19 -7.46
CA ASP A 134 -5.20 4.55 -8.87
C ASP A 134 -5.84 3.53 -9.81
N THR A 135 -6.24 4.00 -11.00
CA THR A 135 -6.83 3.18 -12.04
C THR A 135 -5.81 2.85 -13.13
N GLY A 136 -5.96 1.69 -13.77
CA GLY A 136 -5.08 1.26 -14.86
C GLY A 136 -5.18 2.12 -16.12
N GLU A 137 -6.25 2.86 -16.32
CA GLU A 137 -6.45 3.73 -17.48
C GLU A 137 -5.32 4.74 -17.68
N ARG A 138 -4.75 5.25 -16.60
CA ARG A 138 -3.62 6.19 -16.63
C ARG A 138 -2.32 5.58 -17.17
N TYR A 139 -2.24 4.25 -17.22
CA TYR A 139 -1.01 3.50 -17.48
C TYR A 139 -1.07 2.66 -18.76
N ILE A 140 -2.10 2.85 -19.62
CA ILE A 140 -2.28 2.10 -20.87
C ILE A 140 -1.07 2.27 -21.81
N SER A 141 -0.42 3.45 -21.81
CA SER A 141 0.76 3.74 -22.60
C SER A 141 2.09 3.27 -21.99
N THR A 142 2.05 2.75 -20.75
CA THR A 142 3.23 2.27 -20.02
C THR A 142 3.44 0.77 -20.20
N ASP A 143 4.52 0.24 -19.63
CA ASP A 143 4.82 -1.21 -19.64
C ASP A 143 3.90 -2.04 -18.73
N LEU A 144 2.99 -1.39 -17.99
CA LEU A 144 2.06 -2.10 -17.13
C LEU A 144 1.21 -3.13 -17.87
N PHE A 145 0.77 -2.82 -19.09
CA PHE A 145 -0.11 -3.67 -19.92
C PHE A 145 0.54 -4.19 -21.21
N ARG A 146 1.86 -4.11 -21.30
CA ARG A 146 2.63 -4.69 -22.40
C ARG A 146 3.12 -6.09 -22.10
#